data_58f5a74cb84c29bcccc8222275d43426
#
_entry.id   58f5a74cb84c29bcccc8222275d43426
#
_cell.length_a   1.000
_cell.length_b   1.000
_cell.length_c   1.000
_cell.angle_alpha   90.00
_cell.angle_beta   90.00
_cell.angle_gamma   90.00
#
_symmetry.space_group_name_H-M   'P 1'
#
loop_
_entity.id
_entity.type
_entity.pdbx_description
1 polymer ?
#
loop_
_entity_poly.entity_id
_entity_poly.type
_entity_poly.pdbx_seq_one_letter_code
_entity_poly.pdbx_strand_id
1 'polypeptide(L)'
;APPLLGVRNLRIEFPTRRGTLVAVDGISCSIAPGEVLGVVGESGAGKSLTGAAIIGLLEPPGRVAAGEVRLVGRRIDTLPYDEMRKVRGREIGAIFQDPLTSLNPLYTVGDQLVETITTHLNMSSSAARVRAIELLASTGIPAPERRIDAYPHQFSGGMRQRVVIALALAAEPKLIIADEPTTALDVSIQAQ
;
A
#
# COMPACT_ATOMS: atom_id res chain seq x y z
N ALA A 1 -14.26 20.75 -5.20
CA ALA A 1 -13.82 19.42 -5.65
C ALA A 1 -13.77 18.48 -4.44
N PRO A 2 -14.14 17.19 -4.58
CA PRO A 2 -14.06 16.25 -3.46
C PRO A 2 -12.59 16.03 -3.06
N PRO A 3 -12.30 15.69 -1.77
CA PRO A 3 -10.96 15.31 -1.37
C PRO A 3 -10.52 14.03 -2.09
N LEU A 4 -9.21 13.79 -2.18
CA LEU A 4 -8.68 12.54 -2.73
C LEU A 4 -9.19 11.33 -1.95
N LEU A 5 -9.05 11.38 -0.62
CA LEU A 5 -9.60 10.39 0.29
C LEU A 5 -10.51 11.08 1.32
N GLY A 6 -11.68 10.53 1.53
CA GLY A 6 -12.59 10.94 2.62
C GLY A 6 -12.98 9.72 3.44
N VAL A 7 -12.73 9.77 4.74
CA VAL A 7 -13.15 8.76 5.72
C VAL A 7 -14.09 9.44 6.71
N ARG A 8 -15.28 8.89 6.89
CA ARG A 8 -16.29 9.44 7.79
C ARG A 8 -16.78 8.41 8.79
N ASN A 9 -16.67 8.73 10.07
CA ASN A 9 -17.23 7.95 11.18
C ASN A 9 -16.91 6.45 11.09
N LEU A 10 -15.72 6.11 10.64
CA LEU A 10 -15.29 4.74 10.46
C LEU A 10 -15.28 4.00 11.79
N ARG A 11 -16.00 2.89 11.87
CA ARG A 11 -16.06 2.02 13.03
C ARG A 11 -15.67 0.60 12.62
N ILE A 12 -14.69 0.05 13.32
CA ILE A 12 -14.21 -1.31 13.10
C ILE A 12 -14.49 -2.13 14.35
N GLU A 13 -15.15 -3.26 14.17
CA GLU A 13 -15.52 -4.18 15.24
C GLU A 13 -14.98 -5.57 14.98
N PHE A 14 -14.67 -6.27 16.10
CA PHE A 14 -14.30 -7.67 16.09
C PHE A 14 -15.29 -8.45 16.99
N PRO A 15 -16.18 -9.25 16.38
CA PRO A 15 -17.05 -10.15 17.15
C PRO A 15 -16.20 -11.16 17.91
N THR A 16 -16.45 -11.32 19.20
CA THR A 16 -15.77 -12.31 20.06
C THR A 16 -16.79 -13.12 20.82
N ARG A 17 -16.36 -14.23 21.43
CA ARG A 17 -17.23 -15.06 22.28
C ARG A 17 -17.76 -14.32 23.52
N ARG A 18 -17.09 -13.25 23.94
CA ARG A 18 -17.45 -12.43 25.11
C ARG A 18 -18.19 -11.14 24.73
N GLY A 19 -18.51 -10.94 23.45
CA GLY A 19 -19.14 -9.74 22.93
C GLY A 19 -18.32 -9.12 21.82
N THR A 20 -18.69 -7.90 21.43
CA THR A 20 -18.06 -7.16 20.34
C THR A 20 -16.94 -6.26 20.88
N LEU A 21 -15.73 -6.43 20.33
CA LEU A 21 -14.61 -5.54 20.59
C LEU A 21 -14.65 -4.41 19.56
N VAL A 22 -14.70 -3.16 20.01
CA VAL A 22 -14.61 -1.98 19.14
C VAL A 22 -13.14 -1.58 19.05
N ALA A 23 -12.53 -1.81 17.89
CA ALA A 23 -11.11 -1.50 17.68
C ALA A 23 -10.89 -0.07 17.18
N VAL A 24 -11.82 0.45 16.38
CA VAL A 24 -11.82 1.83 15.88
C VAL A 24 -13.23 2.37 16.02
N ASP A 25 -13.38 3.55 16.62
CA ASP A 25 -14.68 4.12 16.94
C ASP A 25 -14.81 5.55 16.43
N GLY A 26 -15.44 5.70 15.27
CA GLY A 26 -15.83 7.00 14.75
C GLY A 26 -14.69 7.87 14.21
N ILE A 27 -13.69 7.29 13.57
CA ILE A 27 -12.59 8.04 12.95
C ILE A 27 -13.07 8.73 11.67
N SER A 28 -12.75 10.03 11.55
CA SER A 28 -12.98 10.82 10.34
C SER A 28 -11.70 11.56 9.96
N CYS A 29 -11.36 11.49 8.69
CA CYS A 29 -10.22 12.24 8.12
C CYS A 29 -10.43 12.46 6.62
N SER A 30 -9.68 13.40 6.08
CA SER A 30 -9.65 13.64 4.63
C SER A 30 -8.24 13.96 4.18
N ILE A 31 -7.93 13.62 2.93
CA ILE A 31 -6.63 13.89 2.30
C ILE A 31 -6.91 14.58 0.98
N ALA A 32 -6.31 15.75 0.77
CA ALA A 32 -6.33 16.45 -0.51
C ALA A 32 -5.25 15.89 -1.46
N PRO A 33 -5.38 16.06 -2.79
CA PRO A 33 -4.32 15.72 -3.71
C PRO A 33 -3.00 16.39 -3.33
N GLY A 34 -1.91 15.61 -3.32
CA GLY A 34 -0.58 16.11 -2.95
C GLY A 34 -0.34 16.27 -1.45
N GLU A 35 -1.32 15.96 -0.62
CA GLU A 35 -1.21 16.06 0.84
C GLU A 35 -0.68 14.75 1.44
N VAL A 36 0.08 14.88 2.52
CA VAL A 36 0.54 13.76 3.35
C VAL A 36 -0.12 13.86 4.72
N LEU A 37 -0.87 12.84 5.10
CA LEU A 37 -1.50 12.73 6.41
C LEU A 37 -0.73 11.70 7.25
N GLY A 38 -0.11 12.16 8.33
CA GLY A 38 0.51 11.29 9.33
C GLY A 38 -0.52 10.83 10.37
N VAL A 39 -0.55 9.52 10.61
CA VAL A 39 -1.36 8.93 11.68
C VAL A 39 -0.43 8.40 12.76
N VAL A 40 -0.53 8.96 13.95
CA VAL A 40 0.32 8.61 15.08
C VAL A 40 -0.49 7.99 16.20
N GLY A 41 0.15 7.15 16.98
CA GLY A 41 -0.45 6.45 18.11
C GLY A 41 0.43 5.30 18.56
N GLU A 42 0.13 4.75 19.71
CA GLU A 42 0.82 3.57 20.21
C GLU A 42 0.47 2.33 19.36
N SER A 43 1.36 1.33 19.40
CA SER A 43 1.11 0.02 18.79
C SER A 43 -0.21 -0.57 19.34
N GLY A 44 -1.07 -1.04 18.43
CA GLY A 44 -2.39 -1.55 18.80
C GLY A 44 -3.50 -0.48 18.90
N ALA A 45 -3.20 0.79 18.60
CA ALA A 45 -4.18 1.88 18.63
C ALA A 45 -5.10 1.95 17.39
N GLY A 46 -5.12 0.95 16.54
CA GLY A 46 -6.00 0.88 15.37
C GLY A 46 -5.48 1.53 14.10
N LYS A 47 -4.22 2.00 14.08
CA LYS A 47 -3.61 2.62 12.88
C LYS A 47 -3.59 1.68 11.69
N SER A 48 -3.04 0.48 11.87
CA SER A 48 -2.94 -0.54 10.81
C SER A 48 -4.31 -1.06 10.40
N LEU A 49 -5.24 -1.18 11.34
CA LEU A 49 -6.62 -1.60 11.06
C LEU A 49 -7.37 -0.57 10.21
N THR A 50 -7.18 0.71 10.49
CA THR A 50 -7.76 1.78 9.68
C THR A 50 -7.24 1.73 8.25
N GLY A 51 -5.93 1.58 8.05
CA GLY A 51 -5.35 1.41 6.73
C GLY A 51 -5.89 0.19 6.00
N ALA A 52 -5.95 -0.96 6.66
CA ALA A 52 -6.50 -2.19 6.10
C ALA A 52 -7.98 -2.05 5.71
N ALA A 53 -8.77 -1.38 6.53
CA ALA A 53 -10.18 -1.13 6.24
C ALA A 53 -10.37 -0.23 5.00
N ILE A 54 -9.54 0.80 4.83
CA ILE A 54 -9.60 1.70 3.67
C ILE A 54 -9.37 0.93 2.37
N ILE A 55 -8.42 0.01 2.34
CA ILE A 55 -8.09 -0.77 1.14
C ILE A 55 -8.88 -2.07 1.01
N GLY A 56 -9.82 -2.34 1.91
CA GLY A 56 -10.65 -3.53 1.86
C GLY A 56 -9.94 -4.83 2.21
N LEU A 57 -8.86 -4.78 3.00
CA LEU A 57 -8.07 -5.95 3.43
C LEU A 57 -8.18 -6.24 4.93
N LEU A 58 -9.24 -5.77 5.56
CA LEU A 58 -9.50 -6.09 6.96
C LEU A 58 -9.81 -7.59 7.10
N GLU A 59 -9.01 -8.27 7.91
CA GLU A 59 -9.15 -9.72 8.08
C GLU A 59 -10.33 -10.08 8.99
N PRO A 60 -11.14 -11.09 8.58
CA PRO A 60 -12.18 -11.62 9.45
C PRO A 60 -11.60 -12.14 10.78
N PRO A 61 -12.32 -12.02 11.90
CA PRO A 61 -13.71 -11.57 12.04
C PRO A 61 -13.89 -10.04 12.07
N GLY A 62 -12.81 -9.27 11.85
CA GLY A 62 -12.89 -7.81 11.77
C GLY A 62 -13.82 -7.35 10.65
N ARG A 63 -14.61 -6.31 10.93
CA ARG A 63 -15.54 -5.74 9.96
C ARG A 63 -15.67 -4.23 10.14
N VAL A 64 -15.97 -3.56 9.04
CA VAL A 64 -16.41 -2.16 9.07
C VAL A 64 -17.90 -2.17 9.47
N ALA A 65 -18.18 -1.76 10.70
CA ALA A 65 -19.54 -1.79 11.26
C ALA A 65 -20.32 -0.52 10.96
N ALA A 66 -19.65 0.61 10.74
CA ALA A 66 -20.27 1.89 10.43
C ALA A 66 -19.27 2.82 9.73
N GLY A 67 -19.77 3.87 9.13
CA GLY A 67 -18.97 4.87 8.44
C GLY A 67 -18.84 4.59 6.95
N GLU A 68 -18.08 5.45 6.30
CA GLU A 68 -17.83 5.33 4.85
C GLU A 68 -16.40 5.74 4.48
N VAL A 69 -15.93 5.18 3.36
CA VAL A 69 -14.66 5.53 2.74
C VAL A 69 -14.94 5.93 1.29
N ARG A 70 -14.47 7.12 0.90
CA ARG A 70 -14.61 7.64 -0.47
C ARG A 70 -13.24 7.95 -1.07
N LEU A 71 -13.04 7.50 -2.30
CA LEU A 71 -11.87 7.84 -3.10
C LEU A 71 -12.33 8.71 -4.27
N VAL A 72 -11.86 9.95 -4.30
CA VAL A 72 -12.28 10.98 -5.29
C VAL A 72 -13.81 11.06 -5.39
N GLY A 73 -14.48 11.08 -4.24
CA GLY A 73 -15.95 11.15 -4.14
C GLY A 73 -16.69 9.83 -4.37
N ARG A 74 -16.04 8.80 -4.87
CA ARG A 74 -16.64 7.48 -5.07
C ARG A 74 -16.55 6.65 -3.79
N ARG A 75 -17.64 6.11 -3.37
CA ARG A 75 -17.68 5.20 -2.21
C ARG A 75 -17.01 3.87 -2.54
N ILE A 76 -16.00 3.46 -1.76
CA ILE A 76 -15.24 2.22 -1.99
C ILE A 76 -15.43 1.16 -0.91
N ASP A 77 -15.93 1.51 0.27
CA ASP A 77 -16.13 0.60 1.39
C ASP A 77 -17.24 -0.45 1.14
N THR A 78 -18.12 -0.19 0.18
CA THR A 78 -19.23 -1.09 -0.19
C THR A 78 -19.02 -1.82 -1.51
N LEU A 79 -17.86 -1.68 -2.14
CA LEU A 79 -17.58 -2.34 -3.41
C LEU A 79 -17.49 -3.87 -3.24
N PRO A 80 -18.01 -4.65 -4.22
CA PRO A 80 -17.77 -6.09 -4.30
C PRO A 80 -16.26 -6.38 -4.37
N TYR A 81 -15.88 -7.55 -3.92
CA TYR A 81 -14.48 -7.98 -3.88
C TYR A 81 -13.74 -7.77 -5.22
N ASP A 82 -14.36 -8.16 -6.33
CA ASP A 82 -13.74 -8.03 -7.66
C ASP A 82 -13.51 -6.58 -8.09
N GLU A 83 -14.43 -5.68 -7.73
CA GLU A 83 -14.26 -4.26 -8.00
C GLU A 83 -13.22 -3.62 -7.10
N MET A 84 -13.22 -3.96 -5.81
CA MET A 84 -12.22 -3.46 -4.88
C MET A 84 -10.81 -3.96 -5.23
N ARG A 85 -10.70 -5.16 -5.75
CA ARG A 85 -9.43 -5.71 -6.26
C ARG A 85 -8.83 -4.86 -7.38
N LYS A 86 -9.67 -4.27 -8.25
CA LYS A 86 -9.23 -3.35 -9.31
C LYS A 86 -8.78 -2.00 -8.75
N VAL A 87 -9.39 -1.54 -7.67
CA VAL A 87 -9.00 -0.30 -6.98
C VAL A 87 -7.63 -0.47 -6.32
N ARG A 88 -7.42 -1.60 -5.64
CA ARG A 88 -6.11 -1.93 -5.07
C ARG A 88 -5.06 -2.09 -6.16
N GLY A 89 -3.91 -1.51 -5.95
CA GLY A 89 -2.78 -1.57 -6.88
C GLY A 89 -2.87 -0.52 -7.99
N ARG A 90 -4.03 -0.24 -8.56
CA ARG A 90 -4.18 0.77 -9.62
C ARG A 90 -4.46 2.17 -9.06
N GLU A 91 -5.38 2.30 -8.15
CA GLU A 91 -5.77 3.60 -7.57
C GLU A 91 -5.18 3.83 -6.19
N ILE A 92 -5.01 2.76 -5.40
CA ILE A 92 -4.40 2.80 -4.07
C ILE A 92 -3.23 1.83 -4.03
N GLY A 93 -2.04 2.34 -3.78
CA GLY A 93 -0.87 1.55 -3.45
C GLY A 93 -0.76 1.38 -1.93
N ALA A 94 -0.21 0.24 -1.49
CA ALA A 94 -0.02 -0.05 -0.08
C ALA A 94 1.40 -0.52 0.19
N ILE A 95 1.99 0.01 1.27
CA ILE A 95 3.31 -0.39 1.76
C ILE A 95 3.11 -0.88 3.18
N PHE A 96 3.31 -2.19 3.38
CA PHE A 96 3.18 -2.82 4.70
C PHE A 96 4.50 -2.87 5.45
N GLN A 97 4.41 -3.05 6.75
CA GLN A 97 5.54 -3.03 7.68
C GLN A 97 6.61 -4.09 7.37
N ASP A 98 6.21 -5.27 6.91
CA ASP A 98 7.14 -6.38 6.64
C ASP A 98 7.46 -6.51 5.15
N PRO A 99 8.65 -6.05 4.70
CA PRO A 99 9.05 -6.16 3.30
C PRO A 99 9.37 -7.59 2.87
N LEU A 100 9.63 -8.50 3.82
CA LEU A 100 9.98 -9.89 3.50
C LEU A 100 8.78 -10.66 2.95
N THR A 101 7.57 -10.35 3.41
CA THR A 101 6.34 -11.01 2.97
C THR A 101 5.72 -10.34 1.74
N SER A 102 6.15 -9.15 1.37
CA SER A 102 5.61 -8.38 0.25
C SER A 102 6.21 -8.76 -1.10
N LEU A 103 7.36 -9.45 -1.10
CA LEU A 103 8.05 -9.88 -2.31
C LEU A 103 8.01 -11.41 -2.43
N ASN A 104 7.67 -11.91 -3.61
CA ASN A 104 7.70 -13.33 -3.88
C ASN A 104 9.17 -13.78 -4.13
N PRO A 105 9.72 -14.68 -3.30
CA PRO A 105 11.12 -15.08 -3.42
C PRO A 105 11.43 -15.91 -4.67
N LEU A 106 10.41 -16.43 -5.34
CA LEU A 106 10.56 -17.30 -6.52
C LEU A 106 10.72 -16.53 -7.83
N TYR A 107 10.46 -15.23 -7.83
CA TYR A 107 10.56 -14.38 -9.01
C TYR A 107 11.57 -13.27 -8.82
N THR A 108 12.17 -12.84 -9.92
CA THR A 108 13.07 -11.68 -9.89
C THR A 108 12.30 -10.42 -9.54
N VAL A 109 13.00 -9.43 -9.05
CA VAL A 109 12.41 -8.11 -8.78
C VAL A 109 11.82 -7.52 -10.05
N GLY A 110 12.52 -7.67 -11.18
CA GLY A 110 12.04 -7.21 -12.48
C GLY A 110 10.74 -7.86 -12.92
N ASP A 111 10.64 -9.18 -12.78
CA ASP A 111 9.41 -9.90 -13.13
C ASP A 111 8.21 -9.40 -12.33
N GLN A 112 8.39 -9.17 -11.05
CA GLN A 112 7.32 -8.67 -10.18
C GLN A 112 6.90 -7.23 -10.54
N LEU A 113 7.85 -6.35 -10.83
CA LEU A 113 7.56 -4.99 -11.26
C LEU A 113 6.86 -4.96 -12.64
N VAL A 114 7.38 -5.71 -13.59
CA VAL A 114 6.81 -5.78 -14.95
C VAL A 114 5.38 -6.35 -14.91
N GLU A 115 5.15 -7.41 -14.14
CA GLU A 115 3.80 -7.96 -13.96
C GLU A 115 2.83 -6.93 -13.40
N THR A 116 3.22 -6.21 -12.37
CA THR A 116 2.39 -5.15 -11.79
C THR A 116 2.09 -4.06 -12.81
N ILE A 117 3.10 -3.60 -13.53
CA ILE A 117 2.94 -2.54 -14.53
C ILE A 117 2.02 -2.99 -15.67
N THR A 118 2.25 -4.17 -16.23
CA THR A 118 1.46 -4.67 -17.37
C THR A 118 0.04 -5.06 -16.98
N THR A 119 -0.18 -5.46 -15.72
CA THR A 119 -1.52 -5.75 -15.21
C THR A 119 -2.39 -4.51 -15.08
N HIS A 120 -1.81 -3.39 -14.65
CA HIS A 120 -2.57 -2.18 -14.31
C HIS A 120 -2.45 -1.05 -15.35
N LEU A 121 -1.39 -1.03 -16.13
CA LEU A 121 -1.15 -0.02 -17.16
C LEU A 121 -1.14 -0.67 -18.55
N ASN A 122 -1.64 0.06 -19.53
CA ASN A 122 -1.59 -0.39 -20.92
C ASN A 122 -0.20 -0.16 -21.51
N MET A 123 0.71 -1.10 -21.26
CA MET A 123 2.12 -0.98 -21.60
C MET A 123 2.67 -2.34 -22.02
N SER A 124 3.57 -2.36 -23.03
CA SER A 124 4.25 -3.58 -23.44
C SER A 124 5.25 -4.05 -22.38
N SER A 125 5.62 -5.32 -22.40
CA SER A 125 6.62 -5.87 -21.46
C SER A 125 7.96 -5.16 -21.55
N SER A 126 8.40 -4.79 -22.75
CA SER A 126 9.67 -4.07 -22.94
C SER A 126 9.60 -2.64 -22.39
N ALA A 127 8.52 -1.93 -22.61
CA ALA A 127 8.30 -0.61 -22.03
C ALA A 127 8.16 -0.67 -20.50
N ALA A 128 7.47 -1.70 -19.99
CA ALA A 128 7.34 -1.94 -18.55
C ALA A 128 8.70 -2.21 -17.89
N ARG A 129 9.60 -2.93 -18.56
CA ARG A 129 10.96 -3.16 -18.05
C ARG A 129 11.76 -1.87 -17.93
N VAL A 130 11.69 -0.98 -18.92
CA VAL A 130 12.33 0.33 -18.86
C VAL A 130 11.79 1.14 -17.68
N ARG A 131 10.47 1.18 -17.50
CA ARG A 131 9.84 1.85 -16.37
C ARG A 131 10.26 1.23 -15.03
N ALA A 132 10.35 -0.10 -14.95
CA ALA A 132 10.79 -0.79 -13.74
C ALA A 132 12.21 -0.38 -13.33
N ILE A 133 13.12 -0.27 -14.29
CA ILE A 133 14.49 0.21 -14.05
C ILE A 133 14.47 1.66 -13.53
N GLU A 134 13.68 2.53 -14.14
CA GLU A 134 13.51 3.92 -13.69
C GLU A 134 12.96 4.00 -12.27
N LEU A 135 11.99 3.17 -11.92
CA LEU A 135 11.43 3.09 -10.58
C LEU A 135 12.47 2.65 -9.55
N LEU A 136 13.25 1.63 -9.86
CA LEU A 136 14.34 1.19 -8.98
C LEU A 136 15.38 2.29 -8.78
N ALA A 137 15.74 3.01 -9.84
CA ALA A 137 16.65 4.14 -9.74
C ALA A 137 16.07 5.24 -8.86
N SER A 138 14.80 5.61 -9.06
CA SER A 138 14.14 6.69 -8.30
C SER A 138 13.97 6.37 -6.82
N THR A 139 13.85 5.09 -6.47
CA THR A 139 13.80 4.64 -5.06
C THR A 139 15.17 4.38 -4.45
N GLY A 140 16.25 4.67 -5.19
CA GLY A 140 17.63 4.64 -4.68
C GLY A 140 18.30 3.27 -4.72
N ILE A 141 17.85 2.35 -5.58
CA ILE A 141 18.54 1.08 -5.81
C ILE A 141 19.77 1.34 -6.68
N PRO A 142 20.99 0.98 -6.23
CA PRO A 142 22.20 1.14 -7.03
C PRO A 142 22.25 0.13 -8.17
N ALA A 143 22.80 0.53 -9.32
CA ALA A 143 22.93 -0.31 -10.51
C ALA A 143 21.61 -1.00 -10.90
N PRO A 144 20.51 -0.24 -11.11
CA PRO A 144 19.18 -0.81 -11.31
C PRO A 144 19.10 -1.73 -12.53
N GLU A 145 19.89 -1.50 -13.57
CA GLU A 145 19.94 -2.30 -14.79
C GLU A 145 20.39 -3.75 -14.53
N ARG A 146 21.21 -3.94 -13.50
CA ARG A 146 21.64 -5.29 -13.07
C ARG A 146 20.74 -5.85 -11.98
N ARG A 147 20.32 -5.00 -11.03
CA ARG A 147 19.49 -5.41 -9.90
C ARG A 147 18.11 -5.88 -10.30
N ILE A 148 17.60 -5.41 -11.42
CA ILE A 148 16.28 -5.82 -11.93
C ILE A 148 16.20 -7.35 -12.17
N ASP A 149 17.30 -8.00 -12.50
CA ASP A 149 17.35 -9.44 -12.73
C ASP A 149 17.69 -10.25 -11.47
N ALA A 150 17.82 -9.60 -10.32
CA ALA A 150 18.12 -10.25 -9.06
C ALA A 150 16.84 -10.67 -8.31
N TYR A 151 16.99 -11.67 -7.44
CA TYR A 151 15.93 -12.18 -6.59
C TYR A 151 15.89 -11.41 -5.25
N PRO A 152 14.74 -11.40 -4.55
CA PRO A 152 14.62 -10.67 -3.28
C PRO A 152 15.69 -11.03 -2.24
N HIS A 153 16.11 -12.29 -2.15
CA HIS A 153 17.13 -12.71 -1.18
C HIS A 153 18.52 -12.13 -1.46
N GLN A 154 18.76 -11.59 -2.66
CA GLN A 154 20.00 -10.94 -3.05
C GLN A 154 20.05 -9.45 -2.68
N PHE A 155 19.01 -8.95 -2.03
CA PHE A 155 18.90 -7.58 -1.55
C PHE A 155 18.99 -7.52 -0.03
N SER A 156 19.58 -6.44 0.51
CA SER A 156 19.52 -6.14 1.94
C SER A 156 18.09 -5.82 2.38
N GLY A 157 17.83 -5.79 3.69
CA GLY A 157 16.51 -5.43 4.20
C GLY A 157 16.06 -4.03 3.75
N GLY A 158 16.96 -3.05 3.82
CA GLY A 158 16.68 -1.68 3.35
C GLY A 158 16.43 -1.61 1.85
N MET A 159 17.17 -2.37 1.04
CA MET A 159 16.95 -2.46 -0.40
C MET A 159 15.62 -3.13 -0.73
N ARG A 160 15.25 -4.21 -0.03
CA ARG A 160 13.92 -4.83 -0.20
C ARG A 160 12.78 -3.87 0.09
N GLN A 161 12.91 -3.06 1.14
CA GLN A 161 11.92 -2.02 1.45
C GLN A 161 11.79 -1.01 0.31
N ARG A 162 12.89 -0.61 -0.30
CA ARG A 162 12.88 0.28 -1.47
C ARG A 162 12.21 -0.36 -2.69
N VAL A 163 12.41 -1.64 -2.91
CA VAL A 163 11.71 -2.40 -3.96
C VAL A 163 10.21 -2.45 -3.70
N VAL A 164 9.79 -2.67 -2.45
CA VAL A 164 8.37 -2.63 -2.06
C VAL A 164 7.77 -1.25 -2.33
N ILE A 165 8.49 -0.18 -2.04
CA ILE A 165 8.08 1.18 -2.39
C ILE A 165 7.92 1.34 -3.91
N ALA A 166 8.89 0.85 -4.69
CA ALA A 166 8.81 0.87 -6.15
C ALA A 166 7.59 0.12 -6.68
N LEU A 167 7.28 -1.05 -6.11
CA LEU A 167 6.06 -1.81 -6.45
C LEU A 167 4.78 -1.04 -6.16
N ALA A 168 4.71 -0.37 -5.00
CA ALA A 168 3.56 0.43 -4.65
C ALA A 168 3.34 1.60 -5.62
N LEU A 169 4.41 2.17 -6.17
CA LEU A 169 4.37 3.28 -7.13
C LEU A 169 4.19 2.82 -8.59
N ALA A 170 4.37 1.55 -8.86
CA ALA A 170 4.50 1.03 -10.23
C ALA A 170 3.26 1.26 -11.10
N ALA A 171 2.06 1.15 -10.54
CA ALA A 171 0.80 1.37 -11.23
C ALA A 171 0.32 2.83 -11.23
N GLU A 172 1.16 3.77 -10.80
CA GLU A 172 0.82 5.20 -10.71
C GLU A 172 -0.45 5.46 -9.85
N PRO A 173 -0.51 4.97 -8.62
CA PRO A 173 -1.69 5.12 -7.79
C PRO A 173 -1.93 6.59 -7.41
N LYS A 174 -3.18 6.92 -7.12
CA LYS A 174 -3.58 8.26 -6.63
C LYS A 174 -3.29 8.44 -5.15
N LEU A 175 -3.32 7.34 -4.39
CA LEU A 175 -3.14 7.31 -2.94
C LEU A 175 -2.15 6.21 -2.57
N ILE A 176 -1.25 6.51 -1.65
CA ILE A 176 -0.38 5.52 -1.00
C ILE A 176 -0.75 5.44 0.49
N ILE A 177 -1.02 4.22 0.95
CA ILE A 177 -1.15 3.92 2.37
C ILE A 177 0.12 3.20 2.81
N ALA A 178 0.81 3.77 3.79
CA ALA A 178 2.07 3.24 4.29
C ALA A 178 1.96 2.95 5.79
N ASP A 179 2.27 1.73 6.18
CA ASP A 179 2.32 1.27 7.56
C ASP A 179 3.77 1.05 7.97
N GLU A 180 4.33 1.99 8.74
CA GLU A 180 5.74 2.00 9.17
C GLU A 180 6.73 1.73 8.02
N PRO A 181 6.68 2.50 6.93
CA PRO A 181 7.41 2.18 5.69
C PRO A 181 8.93 2.33 5.83
N THR A 182 9.41 2.97 6.88
CA THR A 182 10.84 3.27 7.08
C THR A 182 11.51 2.38 8.14
N THR A 183 10.81 1.38 8.69
CA THR A 183 11.34 0.53 9.77
C THR A 183 12.62 -0.20 9.36
N ALA A 184 12.76 -0.62 8.11
CA ALA A 184 13.93 -1.32 7.59
C ALA A 184 14.99 -0.39 6.97
N LEU A 185 14.76 0.94 6.98
CA LEU A 185 15.69 1.94 6.43
C LEU A 185 16.54 2.54 7.55
N ASP A 186 17.79 2.85 7.26
CA ASP A 186 18.59 3.64 8.21
C ASP A 186 18.23 5.13 8.15
N VAL A 187 18.70 5.90 9.15
CA VAL A 187 18.30 7.30 9.31
C VAL A 187 18.70 8.17 8.13
N SER A 188 19.86 7.89 7.50
CA SER A 188 20.34 8.68 6.37
C SER A 188 19.48 8.46 5.12
N ILE A 189 18.95 7.27 4.96
CA ILE A 189 18.04 6.92 3.87
C ILE A 189 16.65 7.50 4.09
N GLN A 190 16.18 7.54 5.34
CA GLN A 190 14.88 8.13 5.67
C GLN A 190 14.79 9.62 5.34
N ALA A 191 15.92 10.31 5.30
CA ALA A 191 15.99 11.73 4.98
C ALA A 191 15.90 12.04 3.47
N GLN A 192 15.94 11.03 2.61
CA GLN A 192 15.77 11.14 1.15
C GLN A 192 14.30 10.98 0.76
#